data_cc7a3306100a3f135195fdae8944ebd7
#
_entry.id   cc7a3306100a3f135195fdae8944ebd7
#
_cell.length_a   1.000
_cell.length_b   1.000
_cell.length_c   1.000
_cell.angle_alpha   90.00
_cell.angle_beta   90.00
_cell.angle_gamma   90.00
#
_symmetry.space_group_name_H-M   'P 1'
#
loop_
_entity.id
_entity.type
_entity.pdbx_description
1 polymer ?
#
loop_
_entity_poly.entity_id
_entity_poly.type
_entity_poly.pdbx_seq_one_letter_code
_entity_poly.pdbx_strand_id
1 'polypeptide(L)'
;MESDVKPSILLTFDVEDWFQVENFKEYIPFDSWESHKLRVEKNTHTILDLLDSFAFKPKATFFVLGWIAQRLPNLVKEINNRGHEVANHGNLHHLCTKQSSKEIFKDLKNGKEILEDIIGQKVYGYRAPSFAINNDILKIIEETGHVYDSSFNSFSMHGRYGTIDLAGKDKQGIATEISDNFFEIPISNLKIRQKILPLGGGGYFRLIPFPIFKLGMNQVIKKDKAFVFYSHPWEFDPEQPRVEQASKGFKFRHYINLNKTHKKLKALINSFKELEFKTCIDYIGHS
;
A
#
# COMPACT_ATOMS: atom_id res chain seq x y z
N MET A 1 -28.77 13.13 -10.71
CA MET A 1 -28.59 11.73 -11.18
C MET A 1 -27.33 11.24 -10.49
N GLU A 2 -27.44 10.43 -9.43
CA GLU A 2 -26.27 9.70 -8.92
C GLU A 2 -25.74 8.85 -10.08
N SER A 3 -24.54 9.15 -10.55
CA SER A 3 -23.88 8.31 -11.55
C SER A 3 -23.79 6.91 -10.98
N ASP A 4 -24.24 5.91 -11.74
CA ASP A 4 -24.17 4.48 -11.43
C ASP A 4 -22.68 4.02 -11.47
N VAL A 5 -21.85 4.63 -10.62
CA VAL A 5 -20.43 4.26 -10.51
C VAL A 5 -20.36 2.89 -9.87
N LYS A 6 -19.93 1.92 -10.65
CA LYS A 6 -19.74 0.55 -10.17
C LYS A 6 -18.73 0.54 -9.03
N PRO A 7 -19.06 -0.09 -7.89
CA PRO A 7 -18.13 -0.12 -6.77
C PRO A 7 -16.81 -0.80 -7.13
N SER A 8 -15.70 -0.27 -6.59
CA SER A 8 -14.36 -0.70 -6.93
C SER A 8 -13.57 -1.21 -5.72
N ILE A 9 -12.66 -2.13 -5.96
CA ILE A 9 -11.65 -2.59 -5.00
C ILE A 9 -10.28 -2.24 -5.54
N LEU A 10 -9.51 -1.52 -4.74
CA LEU A 10 -8.12 -1.19 -4.99
C LEU A 10 -7.24 -2.09 -4.12
N LEU A 11 -6.69 -3.14 -4.75
CA LEU A 11 -5.68 -3.97 -4.10
C LEU A 11 -4.34 -3.27 -4.21
N THR A 12 -3.68 -3.05 -3.08
CA THR A 12 -2.37 -2.39 -3.06
C THR A 12 -1.36 -3.20 -2.26
N PHE A 13 -0.12 -3.23 -2.74
CA PHE A 13 0.97 -3.97 -2.12
C PHE A 13 2.19 -3.08 -1.98
N ASP A 14 2.67 -2.90 -0.74
CA ASP A 14 3.89 -2.16 -0.46
C ASP A 14 5.06 -3.15 -0.57
N VAL A 15 5.84 -3.03 -1.66
CA VAL A 15 6.88 -4.00 -2.03
C VAL A 15 8.14 -3.72 -1.22
N GLU A 16 8.15 -4.30 -0.04
CA GLU A 16 9.25 -4.30 0.92
C GLU A 16 9.51 -5.72 1.45
N ASP A 17 10.71 -5.97 1.97
CA ASP A 17 11.06 -7.25 2.56
C ASP A 17 10.81 -7.25 4.08
N TRP A 18 10.79 -8.43 4.70
CA TRP A 18 10.51 -8.65 6.12
C TRP A 18 11.42 -7.85 7.06
N PHE A 19 12.65 -7.54 6.65
CA PHE A 19 13.63 -6.80 7.46
C PHE A 19 13.50 -5.26 7.31
N GLN A 20 12.68 -4.78 6.37
CA GLN A 20 12.47 -3.35 6.13
C GLN A 20 11.33 -2.76 6.95
N VAL A 21 10.63 -3.60 7.71
CA VAL A 21 9.47 -3.22 8.52
C VAL A 21 9.87 -2.27 9.67
N GLU A 22 9.22 -1.13 9.77
CA GLU A 22 9.52 -0.10 10.79
C GLU A 22 9.50 -0.64 12.23
N ASN A 23 8.66 -1.64 12.54
CA ASN A 23 8.62 -2.28 13.87
C ASN A 23 9.92 -2.99 14.25
N PHE A 24 10.77 -3.31 13.28
CA PHE A 24 12.03 -4.02 13.50
C PHE A 24 13.25 -3.14 13.34
N LYS A 25 13.10 -1.85 13.03
CA LYS A 25 14.19 -0.92 12.74
C LYS A 25 15.24 -0.82 13.86
N GLU A 26 14.83 -0.93 15.14
CA GLU A 26 15.74 -0.95 16.28
C GLU A 26 16.60 -2.22 16.34
N TYR A 27 16.13 -3.32 15.74
CA TYR A 27 16.79 -4.63 15.76
C TYR A 27 17.50 -4.94 14.44
N ILE A 28 17.03 -4.33 13.34
CA ILE A 28 17.54 -4.49 11.99
C ILE A 28 17.79 -3.09 11.41
N PRO A 29 18.94 -2.48 11.71
CA PRO A 29 19.29 -1.16 11.20
C PRO A 29 19.52 -1.20 9.68
N PHE A 30 19.35 -0.05 9.02
CA PHE A 30 19.51 0.09 7.58
C PHE A 30 20.84 -0.49 7.04
N ASP A 31 21.94 -0.24 7.76
CA ASP A 31 23.29 -0.71 7.37
C ASP A 31 23.41 -2.24 7.32
N SER A 32 22.47 -2.97 7.95
CA SER A 32 22.45 -4.43 7.93
C SER A 32 21.67 -5.02 6.76
N TRP A 33 20.91 -4.22 6.00
CA TRP A 33 20.00 -4.71 4.97
C TRP A 33 20.71 -5.53 3.88
N GLU A 34 21.93 -5.13 3.50
CA GLU A 34 22.72 -5.86 2.50
C GLU A 34 23.11 -7.29 2.92
N SER A 35 23.11 -7.56 4.22
CA SER A 35 23.44 -8.89 4.75
C SER A 35 22.26 -9.84 4.77
N HIS A 36 21.04 -9.36 4.56
CA HIS A 36 19.82 -10.16 4.59
C HIS A 36 19.49 -10.74 3.22
N LYS A 37 19.12 -12.01 3.20
CA LYS A 37 18.62 -12.66 1.97
C LYS A 37 17.28 -12.08 1.60
N LEU A 38 17.17 -11.57 0.37
CA LEU A 38 15.92 -11.09 -0.19
C LEU A 38 14.90 -12.23 -0.33
N ARG A 39 13.69 -11.99 0.11
CA ARG A 39 12.53 -12.88 0.00
C ARG A 39 11.37 -12.19 -0.71
N VAL A 40 11.43 -10.87 -0.85
CA VAL A 40 10.39 -10.05 -1.47
C VAL A 40 10.07 -10.48 -2.90
N GLU A 41 11.06 -10.91 -3.69
CA GLU A 41 10.87 -11.37 -5.07
C GLU A 41 9.93 -12.58 -5.11
N LYS A 42 10.27 -13.68 -4.40
CA LYS A 42 9.45 -14.87 -4.30
C LYS A 42 8.04 -14.58 -3.80
N ASN A 43 7.94 -13.71 -2.81
CA ASN A 43 6.67 -13.38 -2.18
C ASN A 43 5.79 -12.52 -3.09
N THR A 44 6.40 -11.60 -3.85
CA THR A 44 5.68 -10.80 -4.87
C THR A 44 5.19 -11.69 -6.01
N HIS A 45 5.99 -12.65 -6.48
CA HIS A 45 5.53 -13.64 -7.46
C HIS A 45 4.33 -14.44 -6.94
N THR A 46 4.32 -14.83 -5.66
CA THR A 46 3.16 -15.52 -5.05
C THR A 46 1.88 -14.67 -5.15
N ILE A 47 1.98 -13.35 -5.02
CA ILE A 47 0.84 -12.42 -5.19
C ILE A 47 0.46 -12.32 -6.66
N LEU A 48 1.41 -12.09 -7.55
CA LEU A 48 1.19 -11.95 -8.99
C LEU A 48 0.52 -13.21 -9.56
N ASP A 49 1.02 -14.40 -9.22
CA ASP A 49 0.47 -15.69 -9.66
C ASP A 49 -0.95 -15.92 -9.11
N LEU A 50 -1.21 -15.47 -7.88
CA LEU A 50 -2.57 -15.48 -7.33
C LEU A 50 -3.51 -14.60 -8.13
N LEU A 51 -3.12 -13.37 -8.48
CA LEU A 51 -3.93 -12.45 -9.28
C LEU A 51 -4.17 -13.02 -10.69
N ASP A 52 -3.16 -13.58 -11.32
CA ASP A 52 -3.26 -14.22 -12.64
C ASP A 52 -4.10 -15.51 -12.64
N SER A 53 -4.29 -16.17 -11.48
CA SER A 53 -5.10 -17.37 -11.36
C SER A 53 -6.60 -17.13 -11.56
N PHE A 54 -7.06 -15.87 -11.56
CA PHE A 54 -8.44 -15.52 -11.81
C PHE A 54 -8.67 -15.20 -13.29
N ALA A 55 -9.74 -15.74 -13.88
CA ALA A 55 -10.05 -15.51 -15.30
C ALA A 55 -10.25 -14.00 -15.64
N PHE A 56 -10.73 -13.20 -14.68
CA PHE A 56 -10.92 -11.75 -14.86
C PHE A 56 -9.67 -10.92 -14.55
N LYS A 57 -8.55 -11.55 -14.14
CA LYS A 57 -7.23 -10.97 -13.90
C LYS A 57 -7.30 -9.62 -13.16
N PRO A 58 -7.65 -9.62 -11.86
CA PRO A 58 -7.79 -8.40 -11.08
C PRO A 58 -6.49 -7.58 -11.10
N LYS A 59 -6.62 -6.26 -11.35
CA LYS A 59 -5.49 -5.35 -11.34
C LYS A 59 -5.19 -4.87 -9.92
N ALA A 60 -3.94 -4.48 -9.68
CA ALA A 60 -3.46 -4.01 -8.39
C ALA A 60 -2.39 -2.93 -8.58
N THR A 61 -2.15 -2.13 -7.54
CA THR A 61 -1.05 -1.17 -7.48
C THR A 61 0.04 -1.70 -6.56
N PHE A 62 1.27 -1.68 -7.03
CA PHE A 62 2.45 -2.08 -6.28
C PHE A 62 3.31 -0.85 -5.98
N PHE A 63 3.34 -0.43 -4.72
CA PHE A 63 4.21 0.64 -4.24
C PHE A 63 5.59 0.07 -3.96
N VAL A 64 6.55 0.38 -4.80
CA VAL A 64 7.86 -0.27 -4.79
C VAL A 64 8.93 0.66 -4.22
N LEU A 65 9.74 0.14 -3.28
CA LEU A 65 10.92 0.85 -2.78
C LEU A 65 11.99 0.93 -3.86
N GLY A 66 12.59 2.10 -4.05
CA GLY A 66 13.73 2.29 -4.96
C GLY A 66 14.90 1.35 -4.61
N TRP A 67 15.18 1.12 -3.33
CA TRP A 67 16.18 0.16 -2.86
C TRP A 67 15.93 -1.27 -3.39
N ILE A 68 14.68 -1.73 -3.39
CA ILE A 68 14.29 -3.03 -3.96
C ILE A 68 14.39 -2.99 -5.48
N ALA A 69 13.91 -1.92 -6.12
CA ALA A 69 13.89 -1.78 -7.57
C ALA A 69 15.31 -1.85 -8.17
N GLN A 70 16.30 -1.24 -7.54
CA GLN A 70 17.69 -1.29 -7.97
C GLN A 70 18.28 -2.70 -7.94
N ARG A 71 17.86 -3.54 -7.00
CA ARG A 71 18.35 -4.92 -6.82
C ARG A 71 17.58 -5.95 -7.64
N LEU A 72 16.31 -5.68 -7.87
CA LEU A 72 15.38 -6.59 -8.55
C LEU A 72 14.64 -5.87 -9.70
N PRO A 73 15.37 -5.25 -10.67
CA PRO A 73 14.72 -4.51 -11.75
C PRO A 73 13.80 -5.39 -12.61
N ASN A 74 14.10 -6.67 -12.74
CA ASN A 74 13.25 -7.61 -13.48
C ASN A 74 11.90 -7.85 -12.79
N LEU A 75 11.86 -7.86 -11.46
CA LEU A 75 10.61 -7.94 -10.71
C LEU A 75 9.69 -6.75 -11.00
N VAL A 76 10.27 -5.54 -11.02
CA VAL A 76 9.51 -4.31 -11.31
C VAL A 76 8.97 -4.33 -12.75
N LYS A 77 9.79 -4.74 -13.72
CA LYS A 77 9.34 -4.94 -15.11
C LYS A 77 8.21 -5.97 -15.20
N GLU A 78 8.31 -7.05 -14.45
CA GLU A 78 7.29 -8.10 -14.46
C GLU A 78 5.95 -7.63 -13.89
N ILE A 79 5.97 -6.87 -12.78
CA ILE A 79 4.76 -6.24 -12.23
C ILE A 79 4.07 -5.40 -13.31
N ASN A 80 4.83 -4.53 -13.99
CA ASN A 80 4.31 -3.68 -15.06
C ASN A 80 3.81 -4.50 -16.26
N ASN A 81 4.57 -5.51 -16.72
CA ASN A 81 4.24 -6.33 -17.88
C ASN A 81 2.99 -7.20 -17.65
N ARG A 82 2.69 -7.58 -16.42
CA ARG A 82 1.45 -8.26 -16.04
C ARG A 82 0.26 -7.28 -15.97
N GLY A 83 0.49 -5.99 -16.27
CA GLY A 83 -0.52 -4.94 -16.37
C GLY A 83 -0.99 -4.43 -15.00
N HIS A 84 -0.16 -4.52 -13.98
CA HIS A 84 -0.35 -3.86 -12.70
C HIS A 84 0.31 -2.49 -12.71
N GLU A 85 -0.16 -1.59 -11.85
CA GLU A 85 0.48 -0.30 -11.64
C GLU A 85 1.72 -0.44 -10.77
N VAL A 86 2.83 0.17 -11.21
CA VAL A 86 4.03 0.41 -10.41
C VAL A 86 3.95 1.83 -9.86
N ALA A 87 3.98 1.97 -8.55
CA ALA A 87 3.98 3.25 -7.84
C ALA A 87 5.17 3.35 -6.88
N ASN A 88 5.48 4.56 -6.43
CA ASN A 88 6.66 4.84 -5.62
C ASN A 88 6.38 4.67 -4.12
N HIS A 89 7.27 3.95 -3.41
CA HIS A 89 7.24 3.82 -1.95
C HIS A 89 8.40 4.56 -1.26
N GLY A 90 8.97 5.57 -1.93
CA GLY A 90 10.24 6.19 -1.54
C GLY A 90 11.44 5.33 -1.97
N ASN A 91 12.64 5.83 -1.66
CA ASN A 91 13.87 5.14 -2.02
C ASN A 91 14.39 4.23 -0.90
N LEU A 92 14.46 4.73 0.34
CA LEU A 92 15.15 4.07 1.46
C LEU A 92 14.24 3.73 2.66
N HIS A 93 12.94 3.76 2.50
CA HIS A 93 11.96 3.48 3.56
C HIS A 93 12.12 4.35 4.81
N HIS A 94 12.58 5.59 4.66
CA HIS A 94 12.65 6.54 5.77
C HIS A 94 11.29 7.17 6.05
N LEU A 95 10.96 7.36 7.34
CA LEU A 95 9.74 8.08 7.72
C LEU A 95 9.84 9.54 7.25
N CYS A 96 8.95 10.00 6.38
CA CYS A 96 8.96 11.37 5.87
C CYS A 96 8.90 12.41 7.01
N THR A 97 8.14 12.13 8.07
CA THR A 97 8.03 13.01 9.25
C THR A 97 9.31 13.14 10.09
N LYS A 98 10.38 12.38 9.76
CA LYS A 98 11.70 12.42 10.44
C LYS A 98 12.80 12.98 9.55
N GLN A 99 12.46 13.49 8.37
CA GLN A 99 13.38 14.04 7.39
C GLN A 99 13.11 15.54 7.18
N SER A 100 14.12 16.26 6.72
CA SER A 100 13.95 17.61 6.19
C SER A 100 13.24 17.58 4.83
N SER A 101 12.61 18.69 4.44
CA SER A 101 11.93 18.79 3.13
C SER A 101 12.86 18.46 1.96
N LYS A 102 14.14 18.84 2.05
CA LYS A 102 15.15 18.53 1.02
C LYS A 102 15.46 17.04 0.92
N GLU A 103 15.55 16.35 2.06
CA GLU A 103 15.78 14.90 2.11
C GLU A 103 14.56 14.15 1.56
N ILE A 104 13.34 14.55 1.95
CA ILE A 104 12.10 13.98 1.42
C ILE A 104 12.06 14.14 -0.11
N PHE A 105 12.24 15.37 -0.61
CA PHE A 105 12.21 15.64 -2.04
C PHE A 105 13.21 14.75 -2.80
N LYS A 106 14.45 14.64 -2.27
CA LYS A 106 15.49 13.78 -2.88
C LYS A 106 15.11 12.30 -2.87
N ASP A 107 14.58 11.80 -1.74
CA ASP A 107 14.19 10.40 -1.59
C ASP A 107 13.04 10.02 -2.56
N LEU A 108 12.01 10.86 -2.62
CA LEU A 108 10.86 10.66 -3.51
C LEU A 108 11.28 10.71 -4.98
N LYS A 109 12.07 11.72 -5.34
CA LYS A 109 12.56 11.90 -6.72
C LYS A 109 13.43 10.73 -7.15
N ASN A 110 14.38 10.32 -6.33
CA ASN A 110 15.25 9.19 -6.64
C ASN A 110 14.45 7.89 -6.80
N GLY A 111 13.52 7.59 -5.89
CA GLY A 111 12.67 6.41 -6.00
C GLY A 111 11.86 6.41 -7.29
N LYS A 112 11.25 7.54 -7.63
CA LYS A 112 10.46 7.71 -8.85
C LYS A 112 11.31 7.52 -10.11
N GLU A 113 12.45 8.19 -10.22
CA GLU A 113 13.35 8.11 -11.38
C GLU A 113 13.85 6.68 -11.62
N ILE A 114 14.25 5.95 -10.56
CA ILE A 114 14.66 4.55 -10.64
C ILE A 114 13.54 3.68 -11.24
N LEU A 115 12.31 3.87 -10.78
CA LEU A 115 11.18 3.08 -11.26
C LEU A 115 10.85 3.43 -12.72
N GLU A 116 10.80 4.72 -13.07
CA GLU A 116 10.56 5.20 -14.45
C GLU A 116 11.62 4.67 -15.43
N ASP A 117 12.89 4.69 -15.06
CA ASP A 117 13.99 4.15 -15.86
C ASP A 117 13.85 2.64 -16.12
N ILE A 118 13.37 1.90 -15.10
CA ILE A 118 13.20 0.45 -15.22
C ILE A 118 12.02 0.08 -16.12
N ILE A 119 10.86 0.75 -15.95
CA ILE A 119 9.64 0.37 -16.69
C ILE A 119 9.46 1.15 -18.00
N GLY A 120 10.23 2.22 -18.23
CA GLY A 120 10.11 3.07 -19.42
C GLY A 120 8.82 3.88 -19.50
N GLN A 121 8.11 4.07 -18.36
CA GLN A 121 6.83 4.77 -18.26
C GLN A 121 6.83 5.70 -17.05
N LYS A 122 5.89 6.65 -17.01
CA LYS A 122 5.73 7.55 -15.86
C LYS A 122 5.17 6.81 -14.64
N VAL A 123 5.69 7.16 -13.47
CA VAL A 123 5.21 6.71 -12.16
C VAL A 123 4.41 7.85 -11.53
N TYR A 124 3.13 7.61 -11.32
CA TYR A 124 2.17 8.66 -10.93
C TYR A 124 1.87 8.66 -9.43
N GLY A 125 1.93 7.51 -8.79
CA GLY A 125 1.51 7.34 -7.41
C GLY A 125 2.63 7.28 -6.40
N TYR A 126 2.32 7.73 -5.18
CA TYR A 126 3.19 7.59 -4.04
C TYR A 126 2.44 7.03 -2.81
N ARG A 127 3.18 6.31 -1.98
CA ARG A 127 2.76 5.95 -0.61
C ARG A 127 3.93 6.12 0.33
N ALA A 128 3.72 6.88 1.41
CA ALA A 128 4.75 7.11 2.40
C ALA A 128 5.00 5.86 3.27
N PRO A 129 6.26 5.48 3.52
CA PRO A 129 6.62 4.46 4.49
C PRO A 129 5.91 4.67 5.83
N SER A 130 5.25 3.61 6.32
CA SER A 130 4.45 3.63 7.55
C SER A 130 3.37 4.72 7.60
N PHE A 131 2.90 5.22 6.45
CA PHE A 131 1.88 6.29 6.38
C PHE A 131 2.30 7.58 7.10
N ALA A 132 3.60 7.87 7.13
CA ALA A 132 4.18 9.02 7.83
C ALA A 132 4.05 10.31 6.98
N ILE A 133 2.88 10.96 7.03
CA ILE A 133 2.49 12.07 6.16
C ILE A 133 1.97 13.28 6.95
N ASN A 134 2.05 14.45 6.35
CA ASN A 134 1.36 15.67 6.77
C ASN A 134 1.11 16.58 5.55
N ASN A 135 0.44 17.73 5.76
CA ASN A 135 0.11 18.63 4.66
C ASN A 135 1.33 19.21 3.93
N ASP A 136 2.46 19.42 4.62
CA ASP A 136 3.67 19.95 3.97
C ASP A 136 4.36 18.85 3.15
N ILE A 137 4.31 17.59 3.61
CA ILE A 137 4.82 16.45 2.84
C ILE A 137 3.98 16.24 1.57
N LEU A 138 2.65 16.42 1.62
CA LEU A 138 1.79 16.36 0.42
C LEU A 138 2.27 17.33 -0.68
N LYS A 139 2.62 18.57 -0.31
CA LYS A 139 3.16 19.54 -1.29
C LYS A 139 4.45 19.05 -1.94
N ILE A 140 5.35 18.43 -1.16
CA ILE A 140 6.60 17.90 -1.68
C ILE A 140 6.33 16.71 -2.63
N ILE A 141 5.35 15.85 -2.33
CA ILE A 141 4.95 14.75 -3.19
C ILE A 141 4.47 15.29 -4.55
N GLU A 142 3.61 16.30 -4.54
CA GLU A 142 3.14 17.01 -5.74
C GLU A 142 4.30 17.64 -6.52
N GLU A 143 5.20 18.38 -5.84
CA GLU A 143 6.39 19.00 -6.43
C GLU A 143 7.33 18.00 -7.12
N THR A 144 7.36 16.74 -6.67
CA THR A 144 8.12 15.66 -7.33
C THR A 144 7.40 15.06 -8.53
N GLY A 145 6.24 15.62 -8.92
CA GLY A 145 5.47 15.24 -10.11
C GLY A 145 4.70 13.92 -9.94
N HIS A 146 4.30 13.59 -8.70
CA HIS A 146 3.28 12.56 -8.48
C HIS A 146 1.89 13.16 -8.68
N VAL A 147 0.95 12.34 -9.09
CA VAL A 147 -0.45 12.72 -9.36
C VAL A 147 -1.35 12.34 -8.18
N TYR A 148 -0.95 11.33 -7.41
CA TYR A 148 -1.66 10.98 -6.20
C TYR A 148 -0.73 10.49 -5.10
N ASP A 149 -1.21 10.66 -3.87
CA ASP A 149 -0.72 10.02 -2.66
C ASP A 149 -1.74 9.00 -2.14
N SER A 150 -1.28 7.95 -1.48
CA SER A 150 -2.14 6.97 -0.80
C SER A 150 -1.62 6.66 0.59
N SER A 151 -1.35 7.71 1.37
CA SER A 151 -0.75 7.57 2.69
C SER A 151 -1.70 7.92 3.84
N PHE A 152 -2.85 8.53 3.58
CA PHE A 152 -3.74 8.88 4.67
C PHE A 152 -4.45 7.67 5.26
N ASN A 153 -4.21 7.43 6.54
CA ASN A 153 -4.89 6.42 7.30
C ASN A 153 -5.60 7.08 8.50
N SER A 154 -6.92 7.14 8.45
CA SER A 154 -7.73 7.77 9.51
C SER A 154 -7.66 7.07 10.87
N PHE A 155 -7.05 5.89 10.94
CA PHE A 155 -6.84 5.16 12.20
C PHE A 155 -5.55 5.61 12.89
N SER A 156 -5.67 6.42 13.93
CA SER A 156 -4.55 7.15 14.55
C SER A 156 -3.92 6.50 15.80
N MET A 157 -4.28 5.27 16.16
CA MET A 157 -3.85 4.65 17.43
C MET A 157 -2.34 4.38 17.60
N HIS A 158 -1.52 4.55 16.57
CA HIS A 158 -0.12 4.12 16.62
C HIS A 158 0.90 5.27 16.67
N GLY A 159 0.46 6.54 16.70
CA GLY A 159 1.36 7.71 16.81
C GLY A 159 2.37 7.90 15.66
N ARG A 160 2.45 6.93 14.72
CA ARG A 160 3.35 6.96 13.56
C ARG A 160 2.66 7.44 12.29
N TYR A 161 1.36 7.18 12.18
CA TYR A 161 0.58 7.64 11.05
C TYR A 161 0.45 9.15 11.13
N GLY A 162 0.71 9.79 10.02
CA GLY A 162 0.52 11.22 9.91
C GLY A 162 -0.95 11.59 9.82
N THR A 163 -1.19 12.89 9.86
CA THR A 163 -2.53 13.47 9.67
C THR A 163 -2.48 14.53 8.60
N ILE A 164 -3.51 14.57 7.76
CA ILE A 164 -3.71 15.60 6.75
C ILE A 164 -5.10 16.19 6.89
N ASP A 165 -5.26 17.43 6.46
CA ASP A 165 -6.55 18.11 6.46
C ASP A 165 -7.22 17.92 5.09
N LEU A 166 -8.33 17.21 5.08
CA LEU A 166 -9.17 16.95 3.91
C LEU A 166 -10.52 17.72 3.99
N ALA A 167 -10.69 18.60 4.97
CA ALA A 167 -11.93 19.34 5.15
C ALA A 167 -12.17 20.32 3.99
N GLY A 168 -13.39 20.31 3.45
CA GLY A 168 -13.79 21.21 2.36
C GLY A 168 -13.17 20.90 0.99
N LYS A 169 -12.47 19.78 0.85
CA LYS A 169 -11.91 19.31 -0.43
C LYS A 169 -12.95 18.53 -1.24
N ASP A 170 -12.85 18.62 -2.55
CA ASP A 170 -13.69 17.88 -3.47
C ASP A 170 -13.35 16.39 -3.48
N LYS A 171 -14.38 15.55 -3.63
CA LYS A 171 -14.24 14.09 -3.60
C LYS A 171 -14.73 13.45 -4.88
N GLN A 172 -13.93 12.51 -5.38
CA GLN A 172 -14.31 11.57 -6.43
C GLN A 172 -14.34 10.16 -5.84
N GLY A 173 -15.49 9.74 -5.34
CA GLY A 173 -15.60 8.48 -4.57
C GLY A 173 -14.81 8.56 -3.26
N ILE A 174 -13.76 7.71 -3.12
CA ILE A 174 -12.85 7.75 -1.97
C ILE A 174 -11.68 8.72 -2.16
N ALA A 175 -11.30 9.04 -3.40
CA ALA A 175 -10.23 9.99 -3.68
C ALA A 175 -10.67 11.41 -3.32
N THR A 176 -9.76 12.17 -2.73
CA THR A 176 -9.96 13.57 -2.38
C THR A 176 -8.98 14.41 -3.20
N GLU A 177 -9.48 15.36 -3.98
CA GLU A 177 -8.63 16.29 -4.72
C GLU A 177 -8.00 17.30 -3.76
N ILE A 178 -6.66 17.31 -3.69
CA ILE A 178 -5.89 18.19 -2.80
C ILE A 178 -5.59 19.52 -3.48
N SER A 179 -5.23 19.45 -4.75
CA SER A 179 -4.96 20.57 -5.65
C SER A 179 -5.26 20.13 -7.08
N ASP A 180 -5.16 21.01 -8.07
CA ASP A 180 -5.44 20.73 -9.46
C ASP A 180 -4.72 19.46 -9.94
N ASN A 181 -5.48 18.38 -10.18
CA ASN A 181 -4.98 17.08 -10.62
C ASN A 181 -4.03 16.35 -9.63
N PHE A 182 -4.04 16.69 -8.34
CA PHE A 182 -3.35 15.93 -7.31
C PHE A 182 -4.33 15.39 -6.27
N PHE A 183 -4.30 14.09 -6.01
CA PHE A 183 -5.31 13.37 -5.23
C PHE A 183 -4.70 12.65 -4.02
N GLU A 184 -5.49 12.57 -2.95
CA GLU A 184 -5.26 11.62 -1.85
C GLU A 184 -6.25 10.46 -1.97
N ILE A 185 -5.73 9.23 -1.98
CA ILE A 185 -6.52 7.98 -1.97
C ILE A 185 -6.34 7.31 -0.60
N PRO A 186 -7.22 7.56 0.37
CA PRO A 186 -7.03 7.11 1.75
C PRO A 186 -7.21 5.60 1.91
N ILE A 187 -6.51 5.03 2.89
CA ILE A 187 -6.73 3.65 3.30
C ILE A 187 -8.12 3.48 3.89
N SER A 188 -8.82 2.43 3.48
CA SER A 188 -10.18 2.15 3.94
C SER A 188 -10.23 1.66 5.37
N ASN A 189 -11.03 2.35 6.18
CA ASN A 189 -11.33 1.96 7.56
C ASN A 189 -12.85 1.93 7.77
N LEU A 190 -13.30 1.06 8.67
CA LEU A 190 -14.70 0.97 9.02
C LEU A 190 -15.05 1.99 10.09
N LYS A 191 -15.90 2.97 9.76
CA LYS A 191 -16.41 3.94 10.73
C LYS A 191 -17.75 3.49 11.32
N ILE A 192 -17.78 3.22 12.62
CA ILE A 192 -19.01 2.89 13.36
C ILE A 192 -19.24 3.98 14.39
N ARG A 193 -20.27 4.81 14.18
CA ARG A 193 -20.52 6.03 14.97
C ARG A 193 -19.27 6.91 14.98
N GLN A 194 -18.68 7.17 16.17
CA GLN A 194 -17.46 7.97 16.34
C GLN A 194 -16.16 7.16 16.37
N LYS A 195 -16.27 5.82 16.29
CA LYS A 195 -15.09 4.93 16.35
C LYS A 195 -14.64 4.52 14.95
N ILE A 196 -13.33 4.55 14.75
CA ILE A 196 -12.69 4.07 13.53
C ILE A 196 -12.07 2.71 13.84
N LEU A 197 -12.49 1.68 13.10
CA LEU A 197 -11.93 0.34 13.18
C LEU A 197 -11.04 0.11 11.96
N PRO A 198 -9.76 -0.22 12.15
CA PRO A 198 -8.85 -0.46 11.05
C PRO A 198 -9.25 -1.73 10.30
N LEU A 199 -9.41 -1.61 8.99
CA LEU A 199 -9.87 -2.71 8.15
C LEU A 199 -8.98 -2.90 6.92
N GLY A 200 -8.53 -1.84 6.26
CA GLY A 200 -7.80 -1.92 5.00
C GLY A 200 -6.43 -2.59 5.06
N GLY A 201 -5.85 -2.78 6.24
CA GLY A 201 -4.48 -3.25 6.40
C GLY A 201 -4.31 -4.76 6.57
N GLY A 202 -3.22 -5.31 6.00
CA GLY A 202 -2.88 -6.73 6.03
C GLY A 202 -2.81 -7.33 7.43
N GLY A 203 -2.28 -6.61 8.41
CA GLY A 203 -2.24 -7.06 9.81
C GLY A 203 -3.63 -7.34 10.39
N TYR A 204 -4.58 -6.44 10.19
CA TYR A 204 -5.98 -6.63 10.60
C TYR A 204 -6.69 -7.66 9.73
N PHE A 205 -6.39 -7.68 8.44
CA PHE A 205 -6.86 -8.72 7.55
C PHE A 205 -6.47 -10.11 8.05
N ARG A 206 -5.23 -10.32 8.49
CA ARG A 206 -4.77 -11.60 9.03
C ARG A 206 -5.42 -11.94 10.37
N LEU A 207 -5.67 -10.95 11.21
CA LEU A 207 -6.20 -11.12 12.57
C LEU A 207 -7.73 -11.39 12.58
N ILE A 208 -8.51 -10.59 11.86
CA ILE A 208 -9.98 -10.64 11.90
C ILE A 208 -10.49 -11.89 11.15
N PRO A 209 -11.40 -12.70 11.70
CA PRO A 209 -12.02 -13.80 10.96
C PRO A 209 -12.65 -13.32 9.65
N PHE A 210 -12.46 -14.09 8.58
CA PHE A 210 -12.85 -13.63 7.23
C PHE A 210 -14.32 -13.24 7.08
N PRO A 211 -15.32 -13.95 7.64
CA PRO A 211 -16.72 -13.51 7.54
C PRO A 211 -16.97 -12.12 8.14
N ILE A 212 -16.33 -11.83 9.28
CA ILE A 212 -16.44 -10.52 9.95
C ILE A 212 -15.75 -9.44 9.12
N PHE A 213 -14.57 -9.75 8.58
CA PHE A 213 -13.83 -8.85 7.68
C PHE A 213 -14.66 -8.49 6.44
N LYS A 214 -15.27 -9.51 5.80
CA LYS A 214 -16.15 -9.34 4.64
C LYS A 214 -17.37 -8.47 4.93
N LEU A 215 -18.00 -8.64 6.12
CA LEU A 215 -19.11 -7.78 6.55
C LEU A 215 -18.66 -6.32 6.68
N GLY A 216 -17.49 -6.08 7.28
CA GLY A 216 -16.91 -4.75 7.37
C GLY A 216 -16.62 -4.13 6.00
N MET A 217 -16.01 -4.89 5.09
CA MET A 217 -15.80 -4.44 3.69
C MET A 217 -17.11 -4.05 3.00
N ASN A 218 -18.14 -4.90 3.11
CA ASN A 218 -19.45 -4.60 2.50
C ASN A 218 -20.03 -3.27 3.01
N GLN A 219 -19.86 -2.96 4.31
CA GLN A 219 -20.33 -1.68 4.87
C GLN A 219 -19.55 -0.49 4.31
N VAL A 220 -18.22 -0.61 4.19
CA VAL A 220 -17.38 0.44 3.59
C VAL A 220 -17.75 0.62 2.12
N ILE A 221 -17.81 -0.45 1.33
CA ILE A 221 -18.13 -0.41 -0.11
C ILE A 221 -19.53 0.18 -0.34
N LYS A 222 -20.52 -0.19 0.48
CA LYS A 222 -21.88 0.37 0.36
C LYS A 222 -21.89 1.88 0.54
N LYS A 223 -21.08 2.39 1.46
CA LYS A 223 -21.01 3.81 1.81
C LYS A 223 -20.14 4.59 0.84
N ASP A 224 -18.90 4.11 0.64
CA ASP A 224 -17.83 4.88 0.00
C ASP A 224 -17.63 4.48 -1.48
N LYS A 225 -18.42 3.48 -1.99
CA LYS A 225 -18.37 2.92 -3.35
C LYS A 225 -17.00 2.36 -3.74
N ALA A 226 -16.04 2.31 -2.83
CA ALA A 226 -14.74 1.71 -3.06
C ALA A 226 -14.13 1.16 -1.76
N PHE A 227 -13.10 0.31 -1.88
CA PHE A 227 -12.32 -0.21 -0.78
C PHE A 227 -10.84 -0.31 -1.16
N VAL A 228 -9.98 0.39 -0.44
CA VAL A 228 -8.53 0.27 -0.54
C VAL A 228 -8.04 -0.74 0.48
N PHE A 229 -7.48 -1.82 -0.03
CA PHE A 229 -6.79 -2.85 0.74
C PHE A 229 -5.29 -2.71 0.57
N TYR A 230 -4.50 -2.78 1.66
CA TYR A 230 -3.06 -2.84 1.56
C TYR A 230 -2.48 -4.02 2.34
N SER A 231 -1.42 -4.60 1.80
CA SER A 231 -0.58 -5.58 2.47
C SER A 231 0.83 -5.56 1.87
N HIS A 232 1.71 -6.38 2.42
CA HIS A 232 3.09 -6.46 2.00
C HIS A 232 3.44 -7.88 1.51
N PRO A 233 4.38 -8.06 0.59
CA PRO A 233 4.81 -9.39 0.15
C PRO A 233 5.26 -10.30 1.29
N TRP A 234 5.96 -9.78 2.30
CA TRP A 234 6.37 -10.58 3.46
C TRP A 234 5.20 -11.16 4.27
N GLU A 235 3.98 -10.62 4.16
CA GLU A 235 2.79 -11.18 4.80
C GLU A 235 2.35 -12.54 4.20
N PHE A 236 2.89 -12.90 3.04
CA PHE A 236 2.64 -14.18 2.36
C PHE A 236 3.74 -15.21 2.62
N ASP A 237 4.69 -14.91 3.51
CA ASP A 237 5.85 -15.76 3.80
C ASP A 237 5.84 -16.27 5.25
N PRO A 238 5.23 -17.41 5.52
CA PRO A 238 5.26 -18.02 6.86
C PRO A 238 6.65 -18.51 7.28
N GLU A 239 7.57 -18.68 6.32
CA GLU A 239 8.93 -19.19 6.54
C GLU A 239 9.98 -18.08 6.70
N GLN A 240 9.57 -16.82 6.75
CA GLN A 240 10.49 -15.71 6.94
C GLN A 240 11.24 -15.81 8.27
N PRO A 241 12.47 -15.27 8.37
CA PRO A 241 13.24 -15.26 9.62
C PRO A 241 12.47 -14.58 10.75
N ARG A 242 12.70 -15.03 11.98
CA ARG A 242 12.09 -14.45 13.18
C ARG A 242 13.04 -13.53 13.89
N VAL A 243 12.59 -12.32 14.20
CA VAL A 243 13.34 -11.32 14.97
C VAL A 243 13.06 -11.58 16.45
N GLU A 244 13.86 -12.46 17.06
CA GLU A 244 13.62 -12.93 18.43
C GLU A 244 13.74 -11.83 19.48
N GLN A 245 14.58 -10.83 19.22
CA GLN A 245 14.80 -9.67 20.09
C GLN A 245 13.60 -8.71 20.14
N ALA A 246 12.73 -8.74 19.13
CA ALA A 246 11.60 -7.83 19.05
C ALA A 246 10.57 -8.07 20.15
N SER A 247 9.87 -7.02 20.56
CA SER A 247 8.82 -7.09 21.59
C SER A 247 7.74 -8.11 21.25
N LYS A 248 7.13 -8.72 22.26
CA LYS A 248 6.04 -9.70 22.09
C LYS A 248 4.88 -9.14 21.24
N GLY A 249 4.54 -7.86 21.42
CA GLY A 249 3.48 -7.20 20.67
C GLY A 249 3.82 -7.02 19.18
N PHE A 250 5.08 -6.68 18.86
CA PHE A 250 5.55 -6.57 17.48
C PHE A 250 5.61 -7.94 16.81
N LYS A 251 6.16 -8.96 17.49
CA LYS A 251 6.20 -10.34 17.00
C LYS A 251 4.79 -10.86 16.72
N PHE A 252 3.85 -10.69 17.65
CA PHE A 252 2.47 -11.11 17.45
C PHE A 252 1.85 -10.48 16.19
N ARG A 253 1.91 -9.15 16.05
CA ARG A 253 1.32 -8.45 14.89
C ARG A 253 1.98 -8.84 13.57
N HIS A 254 3.29 -9.06 13.58
CA HIS A 254 4.04 -9.39 12.37
C HIS A 254 3.78 -10.83 11.91
N TYR A 255 3.83 -11.80 12.81
CA TYR A 255 3.83 -13.23 12.46
C TYR A 255 2.45 -13.91 12.53
N ILE A 256 1.41 -13.22 13.04
CA ILE A 256 0.08 -13.83 13.16
C ILE A 256 -0.50 -14.25 11.81
N ASN A 257 -0.91 -15.53 11.72
CA ASN A 257 -1.66 -16.10 10.59
C ASN A 257 -1.04 -15.89 9.19
N LEU A 258 0.28 -15.73 9.08
CA LEU A 258 0.97 -15.60 7.79
C LEU A 258 0.61 -16.75 6.83
N ASN A 259 0.54 -17.97 7.33
CA ASN A 259 0.18 -19.17 6.57
C ASN A 259 -1.25 -19.17 6.02
N LYS A 260 -2.10 -18.23 6.47
CA LYS A 260 -3.49 -18.10 6.01
C LYS A 260 -3.68 -16.96 5.02
N THR A 261 -2.70 -16.08 4.86
CA THR A 261 -2.83 -14.83 4.08
C THR A 261 -3.22 -15.11 2.62
N HIS A 262 -2.49 -16.00 1.96
CA HIS A 262 -2.76 -16.36 0.57
C HIS A 262 -4.20 -16.88 0.37
N LYS A 263 -4.61 -17.91 1.14
CA LYS A 263 -5.97 -18.45 1.07
C LYS A 263 -7.03 -17.40 1.34
N LYS A 264 -6.76 -16.50 2.27
CA LYS A 264 -7.70 -15.47 2.66
C LYS A 264 -7.83 -14.37 1.60
N LEU A 265 -6.73 -13.97 0.94
CA LEU A 265 -6.77 -13.04 -0.18
C LEU A 265 -7.52 -13.65 -1.37
N LYS A 266 -7.27 -14.94 -1.68
CA LYS A 266 -8.05 -15.66 -2.70
C LYS A 266 -9.55 -15.64 -2.41
N ALA A 267 -9.94 -15.87 -1.16
CA ALA A 267 -11.33 -15.83 -0.73
C ALA A 267 -11.94 -14.41 -0.82
N LEU A 268 -11.14 -13.37 -0.52
CA LEU A 268 -11.56 -11.97 -0.67
C LEU A 268 -11.86 -11.67 -2.13
N ILE A 269 -10.91 -11.92 -3.03
CA ILE A 269 -11.06 -11.64 -4.47
C ILE A 269 -12.29 -12.39 -5.03
N ASN A 270 -12.46 -13.67 -4.72
CA ASN A 270 -13.63 -14.44 -5.13
C ASN A 270 -14.95 -13.89 -4.59
N SER A 271 -14.94 -13.38 -3.36
CA SER A 271 -16.16 -12.84 -2.73
C SER A 271 -16.68 -11.56 -3.36
N PHE A 272 -15.81 -10.85 -4.07
CA PHE A 272 -16.11 -9.56 -4.68
C PHE A 272 -15.83 -9.54 -6.19
N LYS A 273 -15.77 -10.69 -6.85
CA LYS A 273 -15.45 -10.85 -8.29
C LYS A 273 -16.39 -10.09 -9.24
N GLU A 274 -17.59 -9.71 -8.78
CA GLU A 274 -18.54 -8.91 -9.56
C GLU A 274 -18.25 -7.40 -9.52
N LEU A 275 -17.35 -6.96 -8.63
CA LEU A 275 -16.88 -5.58 -8.54
C LEU A 275 -15.69 -5.34 -9.48
N GLU A 276 -15.37 -4.08 -9.71
CA GLU A 276 -14.19 -3.71 -10.48
C GLU A 276 -12.93 -3.73 -9.58
N PHE A 277 -11.88 -4.40 -10.07
CA PHE A 277 -10.56 -4.32 -9.45
C PHE A 277 -9.71 -3.35 -10.27
N LYS A 278 -9.51 -2.14 -9.73
CA LYS A 278 -8.79 -1.05 -10.38
C LYS A 278 -7.43 -0.81 -9.72
N THR A 279 -6.48 -0.33 -10.49
CA THR A 279 -5.30 0.32 -9.96
C THR A 279 -5.68 1.67 -9.35
N CYS A 280 -4.81 2.27 -8.56
CA CYS A 280 -5.06 3.59 -7.98
C CYS A 280 -5.16 4.65 -9.07
N ILE A 281 -4.28 4.59 -10.09
CA ILE A 281 -4.28 5.54 -11.20
C ILE A 281 -5.55 5.41 -12.06
N ASP A 282 -6.00 4.19 -12.37
CA ASP A 282 -7.25 3.96 -13.10
C ASP A 282 -8.47 4.45 -12.32
N TYR A 283 -8.41 4.40 -10.99
CA TYR A 283 -9.52 4.82 -10.13
C TYR A 283 -9.77 6.33 -10.19
N ILE A 284 -8.73 7.14 -10.29
CA ILE A 284 -8.84 8.60 -10.45
C ILE A 284 -9.02 9.03 -11.91
N GLY A 285 -9.07 8.09 -12.86
CA GLY A 285 -9.31 8.38 -14.28
C GLY A 285 -8.15 9.07 -14.99
N HIS A 286 -6.92 8.93 -14.46
CA HIS A 286 -5.70 9.43 -15.08
C HIS A 286 -5.07 8.27 -15.87
N SER A 287 -5.24 8.27 -17.19
CA SER A 287 -4.75 7.24 -18.12
C SER A 287 -3.86 7.86 -19.21
#